data_9e0ac007e77b40d826e82f8fcfb7e02d
#
_entry.id   9e0ac007e77b40d826e82f8fcfb7e02d
#
_cell.length_a   1.000
_cell.length_b   1.000
_cell.length_c   1.000
_cell.angle_alpha   90.00
_cell.angle_beta   90.00
_cell.angle_gamma   90.00
#
_symmetry.space_group_name_H-M   'P 1'
#
loop_
_entity.id
_entity.type
_entity.pdbx_description
1 polymer ?
#
loop_
_entity_poly.entity_id
_entity_poly.type
_entity_poly.pdbx_seq_one_letter_code
_entity_poly.pdbx_strand_id
1 'polypeptide(L)'
;GDAEFKITISMEGAVKEEASEDAVCAPDARDNMVVVVSSDRMGIGNDELGKVLIKGFIFAVTQLDALPKTMLFYNGGATLTTEGSDSLEDLKSLEAQGVEILTCGTCLDYYGMKDKLAVGSVTNMYSIVETMAKAGKIIRP
;
A
#
# COMPACT_ATOMS: atom_id res chain seq x y z
N GLY A 1 5.61 -35.95 20.12
CA GLY A 1 5.58 -36.26 19.88
C GLY A 1 5.53 -36.28 19.44
N ASP A 2 5.68 -36.40 19.87
CA ASP A 2 5.79 -36.72 19.40
C ASP A 2 5.61 -36.33 18.85
N ALA A 3 5.35 -35.91 19.31
CA ALA A 3 5.35 -35.85 18.90
C ALA A 3 5.36 -35.35 18.31
N GLU A 4 5.84 -35.24 18.49
CA GLU A 4 5.94 -35.01 17.99
C GLU A 4 5.78 -34.39 17.28
N PHE A 5 5.96 -34.12 17.47
CA PHE A 5 5.87 -33.87 16.78
C PHE A 5 5.57 -33.21 16.26
N LYS A 6 5.49 -33.30 16.96
CA LYS A 6 5.32 -33.18 16.46
C LYS A 6 4.92 -32.49 15.90
N ILE A 7 5.02 -32.21 16.37
CA ILE A 7 4.75 -31.98 15.88
C ILE A 7 4.51 -31.32 15.41
N THR A 8 4.68 -31.12 15.94
CA THR A 8 4.50 -31.02 15.40
C THR A 8 4.24 -30.34 14.93
N ILE A 9 4.13 -30.04 15.36
CA ILE A 9 3.99 -29.94 14.84
C ILE A 9 3.65 -29.35 14.45
N SER A 10 3.68 -29.03 14.84
CA SER A 10 3.46 -29.04 14.34
C SER A 10 3.17 -28.40 13.91
N MET A 11 3.31 -28.14 14.21
CA MET A 11 3.10 -28.09 13.65
C MET A 11 2.77 -27.65 13.31
N GLU A 12 2.85 -27.20 13.78
CA GLU A 12 2.61 -27.33 13.31
C GLU A 12 2.09 -26.92 12.80
N GLY A 13 2.08 -26.40 13.12
CA GLY A 13 1.71 -26.55 12.66
C GLY A 13 1.34 -26.08 12.11
N ALA A 14 1.24 -25.77 12.34
CA ALA A 14 1.01 -25.82 11.74
C ALA A 14 0.63 -25.46 11.10
N VAL A 15 0.63 -25.31 11.27
CA VAL A 15 0.45 -25.39 10.54
C VAL A 15 0.12 -25.06 9.84
N LYS A 16 0.03 -24.94 9.94
CA LYS A 16 -0.08 -24.99 9.17
C LYS A 16 -0.62 -24.77 8.42
N GLU A 17 -0.61 -24.65 8.55
CA GLU A 17 -0.89 -24.71 7.72
C GLU A 17 -1.46 -24.44 7.02
N GLU A 18 -1.57 -24.45 7.09
CA GLU A 18 -1.90 -24.41 6.29
C GLU A 18 -2.46 -24.14 5.50
N ALA A 19 -2.53 -24.10 5.55
CA ALA A 19 -2.92 -23.93 4.73
C ALA A 19 -3.40 -23.79 3.93
N SER A 20 -3.44 -23.82 3.99
CA SER A 20 -3.69 -23.69 3.17
C SER A 20 -4.08 -23.55 2.32
N GLU A 21 -4.17 -23.60 2.47
CA GLU A 21 -4.27 -23.41 1.68
C GLU A 21 -4.45 -23.08 0.84
N ASP A 22 -4.44 -23.09 1.05
CA ASP A 22 -4.32 -22.71 0.25
C ASP A 22 -4.27 -22.42 -0.67
N ALA A 23 -4.31 -22.42 -0.37
CA ALA A 23 -4.07 -22.02 -1.15
C ALA A 23 -4.26 -21.73 -1.98
N VAL A 24 -4.42 -21.49 -1.82
CA VAL A 24 -4.45 -21.19 -2.55
C VAL A 24 -4.47 -20.62 -3.16
N CYS A 25 -4.41 -20.42 -2.99
CA CYS A 25 -4.40 -19.85 -3.55
C CYS A 25 -4.30 -18.85 -3.96
N ALA A 26 -3.88 -18.46 -3.28
CA ALA A 26 -3.98 -17.12 -3.65
C ALA A 26 -3.61 -16.88 -5.09
N PRO A 27 -4.54 -16.66 -5.90
CA PRO A 27 -4.24 -16.28 -7.26
C PRO A 27 -3.55 -14.92 -7.33
N ASP A 28 -3.67 -14.11 -6.28
CA ASP A 28 -3.02 -12.81 -6.21
C ASP A 28 -1.60 -12.97 -5.69
N ALA A 29 -0.61 -12.87 -6.59
CA ALA A 29 0.80 -13.04 -6.27
C ALA A 29 1.33 -11.88 -5.41
N ARG A 30 0.52 -10.84 -5.21
CA ARG A 30 0.97 -9.66 -4.47
C ARG A 30 0.95 -9.83 -2.96
N ASP A 31 0.49 -10.99 -2.47
CA ASP A 31 0.49 -11.32 -1.04
C ASP A 31 -0.22 -10.26 -0.20
N ASN A 32 -1.16 -9.51 -0.80
CA ASN A 32 -1.89 -8.44 -0.13
C ASN A 32 -0.96 -7.42 0.52
N MET A 33 0.07 -7.02 -0.21
CA MET A 33 0.96 -5.96 0.24
C MET A 33 0.27 -4.62 0.09
N VAL A 34 0.34 -3.81 1.13
CA VAL A 34 -0.25 -2.47 1.13
C VAL A 34 0.86 -1.44 1.38
N VAL A 35 0.90 -0.42 0.53
CA VAL A 35 1.82 0.70 0.71
C VAL A 35 1.03 1.87 1.28
N VAL A 36 1.52 2.46 2.37
CA VAL A 36 0.86 3.57 3.05
C VAL A 36 1.73 4.81 2.92
N VAL A 37 1.19 5.85 2.30
CA VAL A 37 1.93 7.10 2.07
C VAL A 37 1.24 8.20 2.84
N SER A 38 1.85 8.62 3.94
CA SER A 38 1.28 9.59 4.87
C SER A 38 1.85 11.00 4.72
N SER A 39 2.78 11.20 3.79
CA SER A 39 3.43 12.49 3.60
C SER A 39 3.83 12.65 2.15
N ASP A 40 3.98 13.90 1.73
CA ASP A 40 4.55 14.20 0.42
C ASP A 40 6.09 14.23 0.46
N ARG A 41 6.66 13.79 1.58
CA ARG A 41 8.12 13.72 1.78
C ARG A 41 8.47 12.40 2.42
N MET A 42 9.66 11.92 2.13
CA MET A 42 10.16 10.68 2.72
C MET A 42 11.31 11.00 3.66
N GLY A 43 11.12 10.63 4.93
CA GLY A 43 12.11 10.88 5.96
C GLY A 43 12.00 12.26 6.58
N ILE A 44 12.80 12.50 7.61
CA ILE A 44 12.82 13.75 8.33
C ILE A 44 14.18 14.41 8.14
N GLY A 45 14.17 15.69 7.78
CA GLY A 45 15.40 16.41 7.51
C GLY A 45 15.08 17.55 6.57
N ASN A 46 15.73 17.54 5.40
CA ASN A 46 15.47 18.56 4.41
C ASN A 46 14.20 18.25 3.63
N ASP A 47 13.28 19.21 3.55
CA ASP A 47 11.98 18.99 2.90
C ASP A 47 12.12 18.79 1.39
N GLU A 48 13.00 19.54 0.77
CA GLU A 48 13.20 19.43 -0.67
C GLU A 48 13.76 18.07 -1.04
N LEU A 49 14.72 17.60 -0.25
CA LEU A 49 15.25 16.25 -0.43
C LEU A 49 14.16 15.21 -0.19
N GLY A 50 13.33 15.41 0.83
CA GLY A 50 12.25 14.49 1.12
C GLY A 50 11.27 14.33 -0.04
N LYS A 51 11.00 15.40 -0.76
CA LYS A 51 10.14 15.34 -1.94
C LYS A 51 10.77 14.55 -3.07
N VAL A 52 12.08 14.72 -3.26
CA VAL A 52 12.79 13.92 -4.25
C VAL A 52 12.75 12.44 -3.88
N LEU A 53 12.93 12.15 -2.60
CA LEU A 53 12.95 10.77 -2.13
C LEU A 53 11.59 10.08 -2.26
N ILE A 54 10.49 10.77 -1.95
CA ILE A 54 9.18 10.15 -2.07
C ILE A 54 8.84 9.87 -3.54
N LYS A 55 9.24 10.76 -4.44
CA LYS A 55 9.06 10.53 -5.86
C LYS A 55 9.84 9.29 -6.30
N GLY A 56 11.08 9.17 -5.85
CA GLY A 56 11.89 7.99 -6.13
C GLY A 56 11.32 6.72 -5.54
N PHE A 57 10.73 6.82 -4.34
CA PHE A 57 10.07 5.68 -3.71
C PHE A 57 8.92 5.16 -4.59
N ILE A 58 8.06 6.07 -5.03
CA ILE A 58 6.92 5.68 -5.86
C ILE A 58 7.41 5.07 -7.19
N PHE A 59 8.42 5.67 -7.78
CA PHE A 59 8.99 5.11 -9.00
C PHE A 59 9.54 3.70 -8.74
N ALA A 60 10.25 3.52 -7.64
CA ALA A 60 10.81 2.20 -7.30
C ALA A 60 9.71 1.15 -7.12
N VAL A 61 8.56 1.55 -6.58
CA VAL A 61 7.43 0.64 -6.44
C VAL A 61 6.98 0.14 -7.81
N THR A 62 7.02 0.99 -8.84
CA THR A 62 6.64 0.57 -10.19
C THR A 62 7.57 -0.50 -10.76
N GLN A 63 8.76 -0.63 -10.19
CA GLN A 63 9.79 -1.56 -10.69
C GLN A 63 9.85 -2.86 -9.90
N LEU A 64 9.02 -3.03 -8.90
CA LEU A 64 9.00 -4.26 -8.11
C LEU A 64 8.50 -5.43 -8.95
N ASP A 65 9.02 -6.63 -8.67
CA ASP A 65 8.56 -7.84 -9.33
C ASP A 65 7.10 -8.12 -8.99
N ALA A 66 6.73 -7.93 -7.71
CA ALA A 66 5.36 -8.07 -7.26
C ALA A 66 4.87 -6.72 -6.77
N LEU A 67 3.88 -6.16 -7.45
CA LEU A 67 3.34 -4.84 -7.11
C LEU A 67 2.44 -4.94 -5.88
N PRO A 68 2.30 -3.84 -5.13
CA PRO A 68 1.34 -3.85 -4.02
C PRO A 68 -0.07 -4.01 -4.55
N LYS A 69 -0.94 -4.55 -3.71
CA LYS A 69 -2.35 -4.66 -4.05
C LYS A 69 -3.04 -3.31 -3.94
N THR A 70 -2.68 -2.54 -2.92
CA THR A 70 -3.32 -1.26 -2.63
C THR A 70 -2.28 -0.27 -2.15
N MET A 71 -2.46 0.99 -2.53
CA MET A 71 -1.69 2.10 -2.00
C MET A 71 -2.65 3.10 -1.37
N LEU A 72 -2.38 3.46 -0.13
CA LEU A 72 -3.22 4.38 0.64
C LEU A 72 -2.50 5.70 0.82
N PHE A 73 -3.21 6.79 0.58
CA PHE A 73 -2.65 8.15 0.69
C PHE A 73 -3.50 8.98 1.63
N TYR A 74 -2.88 9.55 2.65
CA TYR A 74 -3.59 10.43 3.57
C TYR A 74 -2.67 11.54 4.08
N ASN A 75 -3.27 12.54 4.72
CA ASN A 75 -2.59 13.74 5.19
C ASN A 75 -1.76 14.35 4.04
N GLY A 76 -0.49 14.66 4.25
CA GLY A 76 0.35 15.23 3.19
C GLY A 76 0.48 14.34 1.97
N GLY A 77 0.35 13.01 2.14
CA GLY A 77 0.39 12.08 1.01
C GLY A 77 -0.75 12.26 0.04
N ALA A 78 -1.89 12.83 0.49
CA ALA A 78 -3.02 13.07 -0.39
C ALA A 78 -2.66 14.00 -1.55
N THR A 79 -1.70 14.86 -1.38
CA THR A 79 -1.30 15.79 -2.45
C THR A 79 -0.61 15.07 -3.61
N LEU A 80 -0.13 13.87 -3.39
CA LEU A 80 0.58 13.12 -4.44
C LEU A 80 -0.36 12.53 -5.48
N THR A 81 -1.64 12.39 -5.16
CA THR A 81 -2.63 11.83 -6.09
C THR A 81 -3.45 12.91 -6.79
N THR A 82 -3.16 14.18 -6.53
CA THR A 82 -3.91 15.30 -7.08
C THR A 82 -3.15 15.96 -8.23
N GLU A 83 -3.86 16.82 -8.97
CA GLU A 83 -3.27 17.56 -10.09
C GLU A 83 -2.02 18.32 -9.63
N GLY A 84 -1.01 18.32 -10.48
CA GLY A 84 0.25 18.98 -10.18
C GLY A 84 1.29 18.12 -9.50
N SER A 85 0.94 16.90 -9.13
CA SER A 85 1.90 15.98 -8.50
C SER A 85 2.90 15.46 -9.53
N ASP A 86 4.17 15.42 -9.15
CA ASP A 86 5.24 14.86 -10.00
C ASP A 86 5.18 13.34 -10.10
N SER A 87 4.37 12.70 -9.28
CA SER A 87 4.26 11.23 -9.24
C SER A 87 3.05 10.70 -9.99
N LEU A 88 2.25 11.57 -10.62
CA LEU A 88 1.00 11.13 -11.24
C LEU A 88 1.20 10.07 -12.31
N GLU A 89 2.23 10.21 -13.15
CA GLU A 89 2.43 9.23 -14.21
C GLU A 89 2.77 7.85 -13.65
N ASP A 90 3.60 7.82 -12.63
CA ASP A 90 3.94 6.57 -11.97
C ASP A 90 2.73 5.94 -11.32
N LEU A 91 1.92 6.76 -10.64
CA LEU A 91 0.72 6.26 -9.98
C LEU A 91 -0.31 5.77 -10.99
N LYS A 92 -0.46 6.46 -12.11
CA LYS A 92 -1.37 6.02 -13.16
C LYS A 92 -0.91 4.71 -13.78
N SER A 93 0.40 4.54 -13.92
CA SER A 93 0.97 3.29 -14.41
C SER A 93 0.65 2.14 -13.45
N LEU A 94 0.78 2.38 -12.15
CA LEU A 94 0.46 1.38 -11.14
C LEU A 94 -1.02 1.03 -11.19
N GLU A 95 -1.88 2.04 -11.29
CA GLU A 95 -3.32 1.80 -11.38
C GLU A 95 -3.67 0.98 -12.61
N ALA A 96 -3.04 1.28 -13.74
CA ALA A 96 -3.28 0.53 -14.97
C ALA A 96 -2.86 -0.94 -14.85
N GLN A 97 -1.94 -1.24 -13.95
CA GLN A 97 -1.47 -2.61 -13.71
C GLN A 97 -2.24 -3.30 -12.60
N GLY A 98 -3.31 -2.70 -12.10
CA GLY A 98 -4.20 -3.33 -11.14
C GLY A 98 -3.96 -2.94 -9.70
N VAL A 99 -3.08 -1.99 -9.43
CA VAL A 99 -2.90 -1.47 -8.07
C VAL A 99 -4.04 -0.53 -7.74
N GLU A 100 -4.68 -0.75 -6.60
CA GLU A 100 -5.77 0.12 -6.15
C GLU A 100 -5.17 1.34 -5.45
N ILE A 101 -5.46 2.54 -5.98
CA ILE A 101 -4.96 3.79 -5.43
C ILE A 101 -6.11 4.47 -4.69
N LEU A 102 -5.96 4.66 -3.38
CA LEU A 102 -7.02 5.23 -2.54
C LEU A 102 -6.50 6.43 -1.77
N THR A 103 -7.26 7.53 -1.79
CA THR A 103 -6.89 8.75 -1.09
C THR A 103 -7.98 9.13 -0.10
N CYS A 104 -7.57 9.55 1.09
CA CYS A 104 -8.49 9.94 2.15
C CYS A 104 -9.29 11.17 1.77
N GLY A 105 -10.64 11.05 1.79
CA GLY A 105 -11.51 12.15 1.40
C GLY A 105 -11.44 13.33 2.36
N THR A 106 -11.34 13.04 3.66
CA THR A 106 -11.21 14.11 4.67
C THR A 106 -9.96 14.96 4.41
N CYS A 107 -8.87 14.31 4.02
CA CYS A 107 -7.62 15.02 3.73
C CYS A 107 -7.74 15.88 2.48
N LEU A 108 -8.39 15.35 1.45
CA LEU A 108 -8.64 16.13 0.23
C LEU A 108 -9.49 17.36 0.54
N ASP A 109 -10.53 17.20 1.36
CA ASP A 109 -11.37 18.32 1.77
C ASP A 109 -10.55 19.37 2.53
N TYR A 110 -9.74 18.91 3.47
CA TYR A 110 -8.97 19.83 4.30
C TYR A 110 -8.01 20.68 3.48
N TYR A 111 -7.39 20.08 2.46
CA TYR A 111 -6.45 20.80 1.60
C TYR A 111 -7.13 21.49 0.42
N GLY A 112 -8.46 21.41 0.32
CA GLY A 112 -9.19 22.05 -0.78
C GLY A 112 -8.93 21.41 -2.13
N MET A 113 -8.65 20.10 -2.14
CA MET A 113 -8.26 19.40 -3.37
C MET A 113 -9.22 18.32 -3.80
N LYS A 114 -10.44 18.33 -3.26
CA LYS A 114 -11.40 17.27 -3.55
C LYS A 114 -11.69 17.13 -5.02
N ASP A 115 -11.76 18.25 -5.72
CA ASP A 115 -12.04 18.29 -7.16
C ASP A 115 -10.81 18.05 -8.02
N LYS A 116 -9.65 17.85 -7.38
CA LYS A 116 -8.37 17.77 -8.10
C LYS A 116 -7.75 16.39 -8.05
N LEU A 117 -8.47 15.40 -7.54
CA LEU A 117 -7.98 14.03 -7.56
C LEU A 117 -7.74 13.59 -9.00
N ALA A 118 -6.52 13.18 -9.32
CA ALA A 118 -6.11 12.89 -10.68
C ALA A 118 -5.87 11.42 -10.94
N VAL A 119 -5.78 10.60 -9.88
CA VAL A 119 -5.56 9.17 -10.01
C VAL A 119 -6.22 8.46 -8.84
N GLY A 120 -6.77 7.28 -9.09
CA GLY A 120 -7.40 6.47 -8.06
C GLY A 120 -8.75 6.99 -7.63
N SER A 121 -9.15 6.62 -6.43
CA SER A 121 -10.48 6.92 -5.89
C SER A 121 -10.37 7.49 -4.48
N VAL A 122 -11.47 8.07 -4.02
CA VAL A 122 -11.58 8.60 -2.66
C VAL A 122 -11.99 7.48 -1.73
N THR A 123 -11.42 7.45 -0.53
CA THR A 123 -11.79 6.50 0.51
C THR A 123 -12.01 7.22 1.84
N ASN A 124 -12.39 6.47 2.86
CA ASN A 124 -12.60 7.00 4.19
C ASN A 124 -11.70 6.28 5.20
N MET A 125 -11.65 6.81 6.42
CA MET A 125 -10.75 6.27 7.44
C MET A 125 -11.07 4.81 7.77
N TYR A 126 -12.35 4.44 7.82
CA TYR A 126 -12.70 3.06 8.12
C TYR A 126 -12.10 2.10 7.09
N SER A 127 -12.26 2.43 5.82
CA SER A 127 -11.71 1.59 4.74
C SER A 127 -10.20 1.54 4.77
N ILE A 128 -9.55 2.66 5.12
CA ILE A 128 -8.10 2.71 5.27
C ILE A 128 -7.66 1.74 6.38
N VAL A 129 -8.30 1.83 7.55
CA VAL A 129 -7.96 0.97 8.68
C VAL A 129 -8.23 -0.49 8.34
N GLU A 130 -9.37 -0.78 7.73
CA GLU A 130 -9.72 -2.14 7.35
C GLU A 130 -8.71 -2.72 6.37
N THR A 131 -8.32 -1.93 5.37
CA THR A 131 -7.32 -2.36 4.39
C THR A 131 -5.99 -2.68 5.05
N MET A 132 -5.56 -1.84 5.98
CA MET A 132 -4.33 -2.09 6.72
C MET A 132 -4.45 -3.33 7.62
N ALA A 133 -5.61 -3.51 8.25
CA ALA A 133 -5.81 -4.63 9.16
C ALA A 133 -5.78 -5.97 8.43
N LYS A 134 -6.18 -5.99 7.18
CA LYS A 134 -6.20 -7.20 6.36
C LYS A 134 -4.93 -7.41 5.55
N ALA A 135 -4.00 -6.49 5.62
CA ALA A 135 -2.78 -6.56 4.81
C ALA A 135 -1.87 -7.67 5.32
N GLY A 136 -1.26 -8.39 4.40
CA GLY A 136 -0.24 -9.36 4.74
C GLY A 136 1.11 -8.70 5.00
N LYS A 137 1.35 -7.55 4.39
CA LYS A 137 2.57 -6.77 4.56
C LYS A 137 2.22 -5.30 4.35
N ILE A 138 2.75 -4.44 5.21
CA ILE A 138 2.58 -2.99 5.08
C ILE A 138 3.95 -2.35 4.91
N ILE A 139 4.08 -1.51 3.88
CA ILE A 139 5.28 -0.71 3.67
C ILE A 139 4.87 0.76 3.82
N ARG A 140 5.56 1.46 4.70
CA ARG A 140 5.26 2.86 4.98
C ARG A 140 6.56 3.66 5.00
N PRO A 141 6.81 4.42 3.92
CA PRO A 141 8.03 5.22 3.83
C PRO A 141 8.07 6.40 4.81
#